data_6f8d379bdeaacbb68badc8326e8922f0
#
_entry.id   6f8d379bdeaacbb68badc8326e8922f0
#
_cell.length_a   1.000
_cell.length_b   1.000
_cell.length_c   1.000
_cell.angle_alpha   90.00
_cell.angle_beta   90.00
_cell.angle_gamma   90.00
#
_symmetry.space_group_name_H-M   'P 1'
#
loop_
_entity.id
_entity.type
_entity.pdbx_description
1 polymer ?
#
loop_
_entity_poly.entity_id
_entity_poly.type
_entity_poly.pdbx_seq_one_letter_code
_entity_poly.pdbx_strand_id
1 'polypeptide(L)'
;VPDPECPVCSTPEPDTDEAATITLKPAPKLRPGSFRVRDIGSYELPVEPYANPVCGSLGPSVVQDISSTSTSATIGCFSMRSGPYLRETFWGGHADTFAESVRIGVLEGLERYAGMRSRAKRAQVHASLDALRADGRAAVDPRVVGLYSDAFHRANPRVLPFTSDREIPWVRGWSLREGQTVLVPEVLTYYHAPGLENRFVQESSNGCASGGALEEAVYFGLMEVVERDAFLLSWYGQAALPEIDPRTSRRPATRQMVDRLEMYGYEARFFDTRISFPIPVVTGVAVRPDGGRGRMCFGAGAGLDPEAALAGALCEIATDAVNLQGRTERDEERLRAMAYDFDKVAALHDHPLAYGIPEMGDHADFLLGAPGEVRRPPRSFDELYGDGPGGRPALPASDDLREDLRRCVDAVTAAGFDVVVVDQTMPEQRALGLTTVSVLVPGLLPIDFGWSRQRALHMPRLRTALRAAGRRADDLPEAEIKAVPHPFP
;
A
#
# COMPACT_ATOMS: atom_id res chain seq x y z
N VAL A 1 -25.31 -10.65 1.57
CA VAL A 1 -24.28 -10.93 2.60
C VAL A 1 -24.86 -10.55 3.96
N PRO A 2 -24.79 -11.41 4.99
CA PRO A 2 -25.27 -11.08 6.32
C PRO A 2 -24.53 -9.87 6.90
N ASP A 3 -25.23 -8.94 7.52
CA ASP A 3 -24.61 -7.89 8.32
C ASP A 3 -23.96 -8.54 9.55
N PRO A 4 -22.65 -8.35 9.81
CA PRO A 4 -21.98 -8.96 10.96
C PRO A 4 -22.54 -8.52 12.31
N GLU A 5 -23.28 -7.43 12.36
CA GLU A 5 -23.96 -6.95 13.56
C GLU A 5 -25.41 -7.44 13.67
N CYS A 6 -25.94 -8.11 12.64
CA CYS A 6 -27.29 -8.62 12.67
C CYS A 6 -27.38 -9.79 13.67
N PRO A 7 -28.21 -9.69 14.70
CA PRO A 7 -28.35 -10.77 15.70
C PRO A 7 -29.02 -12.02 15.15
N VAL A 8 -29.66 -11.92 13.97
CA VAL A 8 -30.46 -13.01 13.37
C VAL A 8 -29.67 -13.77 12.29
N CYS A 9 -28.95 -13.07 11.41
CA CYS A 9 -28.34 -13.69 10.26
C CYS A 9 -26.79 -13.68 10.31
N SER A 10 -26.20 -13.05 11.34
CA SER A 10 -24.74 -13.04 11.49
C SER A 10 -24.27 -14.27 12.25
N THR A 11 -23.29 -14.94 11.70
CA THR A 11 -22.49 -15.98 12.37
C THR A 11 -21.02 -15.63 12.21
N PRO A 12 -20.52 -14.55 12.89
CA PRO A 12 -19.12 -14.19 12.79
C PRO A 12 -18.25 -15.33 13.35
N GLU A 13 -17.16 -15.62 12.66
CA GLU A 13 -16.17 -16.56 13.15
C GLU A 13 -15.54 -16.04 14.46
N PRO A 14 -15.28 -16.92 15.44
CA PRO A 14 -14.67 -16.49 16.68
C PRO A 14 -13.23 -16.03 16.43
N ASP A 15 -12.81 -14.96 17.10
CA ASP A 15 -11.42 -14.53 17.15
C ASP A 15 -10.71 -15.25 18.29
N THR A 16 -10.13 -16.43 17.99
CA THR A 16 -9.42 -17.30 18.95
C THR A 16 -7.96 -17.49 18.54
N ASP A 17 -7.13 -17.98 19.47
CA ASP A 17 -5.73 -18.25 19.19
C ASP A 17 -5.56 -19.33 18.12
N GLU A 18 -6.44 -20.34 18.10
CA GLU A 18 -6.46 -21.38 17.07
C GLU A 18 -6.82 -20.81 15.70
N ALA A 19 -7.81 -19.93 15.63
CA ALA A 19 -8.22 -19.29 14.38
C ALA A 19 -7.17 -18.31 13.84
N ALA A 20 -6.36 -17.72 14.71
CA ALA A 20 -5.28 -16.81 14.34
C ALA A 20 -3.98 -17.53 13.94
N THR A 21 -3.85 -18.82 14.28
CA THR A 21 -2.64 -19.58 13.99
C THR A 21 -2.42 -19.73 12.49
N ILE A 22 -1.24 -19.32 12.03
CA ILE A 22 -0.82 -19.42 10.63
C ILE A 22 0.22 -20.50 10.46
N THR A 23 -0.03 -21.42 9.53
CA THR A 23 0.92 -22.43 9.11
C THR A 23 1.14 -22.30 7.60
N LEU A 24 2.34 -21.87 7.21
CA LEU A 24 2.70 -21.74 5.80
C LEU A 24 2.88 -23.12 5.15
N LYS A 25 2.19 -23.36 4.04
CA LYS A 25 2.18 -24.60 3.26
C LYS A 25 2.92 -24.41 1.93
N PRO A 26 3.41 -25.48 1.29
CA PRO A 26 3.89 -25.40 -0.08
C PRO A 26 2.83 -24.75 -0.99
N ALA A 27 3.24 -23.72 -1.71
CA ALA A 27 2.38 -22.93 -2.60
C ALA A 27 3.08 -22.79 -3.97
N PRO A 28 3.07 -23.84 -4.82
CA PRO A 28 3.73 -23.80 -6.11
C PRO A 28 3.19 -22.67 -6.97
N LYS A 29 4.07 -21.94 -7.62
CA LYS A 29 3.71 -20.89 -8.55
C LYS A 29 3.08 -21.45 -9.81
N LEU A 30 2.16 -20.70 -10.42
CA LEU A 30 1.54 -21.06 -11.69
C LEU A 30 2.59 -21.28 -12.79
N ARG A 31 3.64 -20.47 -12.82
CA ARG A 31 4.77 -20.52 -13.77
C ARG A 31 5.97 -19.75 -13.20
N PRO A 32 7.19 -20.04 -13.68
CA PRO A 32 8.38 -19.27 -13.32
C PRO A 32 8.14 -17.75 -13.57
N GLY A 33 8.55 -16.91 -12.62
CA GLY A 33 8.36 -15.45 -12.69
C GLY A 33 6.94 -14.96 -12.37
N SER A 34 5.98 -15.85 -12.13
CA SER A 34 4.67 -15.49 -11.56
C SER A 34 4.75 -15.58 -10.04
N PHE A 35 4.13 -14.61 -9.34
CA PHE A 35 3.95 -14.66 -7.88
C PHE A 35 2.49 -14.97 -7.54
N ARG A 36 1.83 -15.77 -8.39
CA ARG A 36 0.45 -16.23 -8.25
C ARG A 36 0.41 -17.76 -8.30
N VAL A 37 -0.43 -18.37 -7.48
CA VAL A 37 -0.64 -19.83 -7.47
C VAL A 37 -1.56 -20.28 -8.60
N ARG A 38 -2.39 -19.38 -9.13
CA ARG A 38 -3.27 -19.66 -10.26
C ARG A 38 -3.55 -18.42 -11.12
N ASP A 39 -4.03 -18.64 -12.32
CA ASP A 39 -4.37 -17.57 -13.26
C ASP A 39 -5.63 -16.81 -12.82
N ILE A 40 -5.64 -15.48 -13.03
CA ILE A 40 -6.77 -14.62 -12.72
C ILE A 40 -8.06 -15.07 -13.41
N GLY A 41 -7.93 -15.60 -14.64
CA GLY A 41 -9.06 -16.12 -15.44
C GLY A 41 -9.65 -17.41 -14.87
N SER A 42 -8.94 -18.12 -14.00
CA SER A 42 -9.40 -19.37 -13.39
C SER A 42 -10.35 -19.18 -12.19
N TYR A 43 -10.47 -17.93 -11.69
CA TYR A 43 -11.44 -17.65 -10.64
C TYR A 43 -12.85 -17.55 -11.22
N GLU A 44 -13.73 -18.43 -10.77
CA GLU A 44 -15.16 -18.39 -11.12
C GLU A 44 -15.85 -17.29 -10.30
N LEU A 45 -15.55 -16.03 -10.63
CA LEU A 45 -16.10 -14.87 -9.94
C LEU A 45 -17.49 -14.55 -10.51
N PRO A 46 -18.56 -14.69 -9.73
CA PRO A 46 -19.89 -14.29 -10.14
C PRO A 46 -20.03 -12.77 -10.03
N VAL A 47 -19.60 -12.02 -11.05
CA VAL A 47 -19.58 -10.55 -11.03
C VAL A 47 -20.96 -9.96 -10.76
N GLU A 48 -22.00 -10.43 -11.47
CA GLU A 48 -23.36 -9.90 -11.36
C GLU A 48 -23.97 -10.01 -9.94
N PRO A 49 -23.82 -11.11 -9.18
CA PRO A 49 -24.24 -11.16 -7.77
C PRO A 49 -23.54 -10.17 -6.86
N TYR A 50 -22.27 -9.84 -7.16
CA TYR A 50 -21.51 -8.88 -6.34
C TYR A 50 -21.75 -7.43 -6.72
N ALA A 51 -21.93 -7.14 -8.00
CA ALA A 51 -22.09 -5.76 -8.50
C ALA A 51 -23.38 -5.64 -9.33
N ASN A 52 -24.49 -5.32 -8.65
CA ASN A 52 -25.79 -5.09 -9.25
C ASN A 52 -26.61 -4.07 -8.45
N PRO A 53 -27.56 -3.35 -9.08
CA PRO A 53 -28.30 -2.27 -8.43
C PRO A 53 -29.32 -2.71 -7.38
N VAL A 54 -29.60 -4.02 -7.24
CA VAL A 54 -30.64 -4.52 -6.32
C VAL A 54 -30.03 -4.95 -4.98
N CYS A 55 -28.95 -5.72 -5.01
CA CYS A 55 -28.38 -6.33 -3.81
C CYS A 55 -26.86 -6.57 -3.90
N GLY A 56 -26.16 -5.93 -4.84
CA GLY A 56 -24.73 -6.09 -5.00
C GLY A 56 -23.95 -5.64 -3.78
N SER A 57 -23.18 -6.55 -3.16
CA SER A 57 -22.36 -6.23 -1.97
C SER A 57 -21.18 -5.32 -2.30
N LEU A 58 -20.73 -5.31 -3.56
CA LEU A 58 -19.66 -4.45 -4.06
C LEU A 58 -20.19 -3.22 -4.82
N GLY A 59 -21.49 -2.94 -4.69
CA GLY A 59 -22.11 -1.76 -5.27
C GLY A 59 -23.03 -2.04 -6.45
N PRO A 60 -23.57 -0.98 -7.06
CA PRO A 60 -24.61 -1.10 -8.07
C PRO A 60 -24.09 -1.56 -9.44
N SER A 61 -22.83 -1.36 -9.75
CA SER A 61 -22.28 -1.63 -11.07
C SER A 61 -20.76 -1.68 -11.08
N VAL A 62 -20.22 -2.25 -12.15
CA VAL A 62 -18.82 -2.11 -12.57
C VAL A 62 -18.79 -1.18 -13.78
N VAL A 63 -18.07 -0.08 -13.71
CA VAL A 63 -17.93 0.90 -14.77
C VAL A 63 -16.59 0.70 -15.47
N GLN A 64 -16.62 0.57 -16.79
CA GLN A 64 -15.42 0.56 -17.62
C GLN A 64 -15.04 2.00 -17.97
N ASP A 65 -13.80 2.40 -17.63
CA ASP A 65 -13.30 3.71 -18.04
C ASP A 65 -12.83 3.67 -19.49
N ILE A 66 -13.75 3.95 -20.40
CA ILE A 66 -13.46 4.03 -21.83
C ILE A 66 -12.68 5.28 -22.22
N SER A 67 -12.51 6.23 -21.32
CA SER A 67 -11.66 7.41 -21.52
C SER A 67 -10.19 7.11 -21.26
N SER A 68 -9.89 6.09 -20.49
CA SER A 68 -8.52 5.60 -20.31
C SER A 68 -8.03 4.94 -21.60
N THR A 69 -6.94 5.46 -22.14
CA THR A 69 -6.36 5.01 -23.41
C THR A 69 -5.01 4.31 -23.21
N SER A 70 -4.53 4.24 -21.97
CA SER A 70 -3.29 3.54 -21.60
C SER A 70 -3.55 2.15 -21.05
N THR A 71 -4.54 1.99 -20.17
CA THR A 71 -4.96 0.73 -19.56
C THR A 71 -6.47 0.55 -19.75
N SER A 72 -6.96 -0.68 -19.62
CA SER A 72 -8.41 -0.98 -19.64
C SER A 72 -8.98 -0.88 -18.23
N ALA A 73 -8.98 0.32 -17.64
CA ALA A 73 -9.39 0.52 -16.25
C ALA A 73 -10.88 0.23 -16.02
N THR A 74 -11.20 -0.39 -14.89
CA THR A 74 -12.57 -0.58 -14.39
C THR A 74 -12.68 -0.06 -12.95
N ILE A 75 -13.83 0.50 -12.60
CA ILE A 75 -14.09 1.11 -11.31
C ILE A 75 -15.43 0.64 -10.78
N GLY A 76 -15.51 0.39 -9.49
CA GLY A 76 -16.73 0.17 -8.76
C GLY A 76 -16.70 0.91 -7.41
N CYS A 77 -17.86 1.02 -6.81
CA CYS A 77 -17.99 1.64 -5.50
C CYS A 77 -19.11 0.97 -4.72
N PHE A 78 -18.91 0.72 -3.45
CA PHE A 78 -19.96 0.29 -2.55
C PHE A 78 -20.04 1.21 -1.33
N SER A 79 -21.25 1.29 -0.76
CA SER A 79 -21.47 2.08 0.44
C SER A 79 -21.68 1.16 1.63
N MET A 80 -21.00 1.47 2.72
CA MET A 80 -21.16 0.78 4.00
C MET A 80 -21.59 1.71 5.11
N ARG A 81 -22.44 1.19 5.98
CA ARG A 81 -22.80 1.89 7.21
C ARG A 81 -21.67 1.74 8.23
N SER A 82 -21.15 2.87 8.69
CA SER A 82 -20.19 2.93 9.79
C SER A 82 -20.78 3.83 10.89
N GLY A 83 -21.46 3.19 11.85
CA GLY A 83 -22.23 3.92 12.86
C GLY A 83 -23.35 4.77 12.22
N PRO A 84 -23.42 6.09 12.50
CA PRO A 84 -24.43 6.99 11.93
C PRO A 84 -24.14 7.41 10.49
N TYR A 85 -22.99 7.05 9.91
CA TYR A 85 -22.54 7.53 8.60
C TYR A 85 -22.59 6.42 7.56
N LEU A 86 -22.86 6.80 6.29
CA LEU A 86 -22.54 6.00 5.12
C LEU A 86 -21.14 6.39 4.65
N ARG A 87 -20.35 5.39 4.33
CA ARG A 87 -19.04 5.58 3.72
C ARG A 87 -18.99 4.88 2.38
N GLU A 88 -18.46 5.57 1.40
CA GLU A 88 -18.19 5.02 0.08
C GLU A 88 -16.78 4.46 0.04
N THR A 89 -16.65 3.29 -0.55
CA THR A 89 -15.38 2.62 -0.77
C THR A 89 -15.26 2.28 -2.23
N PHE A 90 -14.25 2.85 -2.86
CA PHE A 90 -13.92 2.59 -4.26
C PHE A 90 -13.04 1.36 -4.37
N TRP A 91 -13.21 0.67 -5.48
CA TRP A 91 -12.36 -0.43 -5.92
C TRP A 91 -12.21 -0.38 -7.43
N GLY A 92 -11.10 -0.92 -7.95
CA GLY A 92 -10.84 -0.88 -9.37
C GLY A 92 -9.93 -2.00 -9.85
N GLY A 93 -9.83 -2.14 -11.15
CA GLY A 93 -8.93 -3.08 -11.79
C GLY A 93 -8.26 -2.47 -13.00
N HIS A 94 -7.01 -2.80 -13.21
CA HIS A 94 -6.21 -2.33 -14.33
C HIS A 94 -5.51 -3.51 -15.00
N ALA A 95 -5.78 -3.71 -16.28
CA ALA A 95 -5.16 -4.74 -17.09
C ALA A 95 -5.18 -4.33 -18.57
N ASP A 96 -4.68 -5.20 -19.44
CA ASP A 96 -4.70 -4.98 -20.90
C ASP A 96 -6.10 -5.16 -21.51
N THR A 97 -7.01 -5.83 -20.79
CA THR A 97 -8.39 -6.05 -21.24
C THR A 97 -9.40 -5.71 -20.16
N PHE A 98 -10.57 -5.21 -20.55
CA PHE A 98 -11.66 -4.96 -19.61
C PHE A 98 -12.15 -6.23 -18.90
N ALA A 99 -12.13 -7.37 -19.58
CA ALA A 99 -12.55 -8.64 -18.97
C ALA A 99 -11.64 -9.04 -17.79
N GLU A 100 -10.34 -8.83 -17.90
CA GLU A 100 -9.38 -9.07 -16.84
C GLU A 100 -9.46 -8.00 -15.76
N SER A 101 -9.56 -6.73 -16.13
CA SER A 101 -9.72 -5.61 -15.22
C SER A 101 -10.95 -5.73 -14.34
N VAL A 102 -12.08 -6.19 -14.89
CA VAL A 102 -13.30 -6.45 -14.08
C VAL A 102 -13.03 -7.52 -13.03
N ARG A 103 -12.32 -8.60 -13.36
CA ARG A 103 -11.98 -9.64 -12.37
C ARG A 103 -11.04 -9.11 -11.28
N ILE A 104 -9.99 -8.37 -11.67
CA ILE A 104 -9.08 -7.73 -10.72
C ILE A 104 -9.87 -6.78 -9.81
N GLY A 105 -10.72 -5.93 -10.38
CA GLY A 105 -11.54 -4.99 -9.62
C GLY A 105 -12.47 -5.68 -8.64
N VAL A 106 -13.13 -6.77 -9.03
CA VAL A 106 -13.99 -7.55 -8.11
C VAL A 106 -13.17 -8.18 -6.99
N LEU A 107 -11.95 -8.67 -7.28
CA LEU A 107 -11.05 -9.20 -6.25
C LEU A 107 -10.62 -8.12 -5.27
N GLU A 108 -10.27 -6.92 -5.75
CA GLU A 108 -9.98 -5.77 -4.88
C GLU A 108 -11.24 -5.36 -4.08
N GLY A 109 -12.41 -5.33 -4.71
CA GLY A 109 -13.66 -5.06 -4.01
C GLY A 109 -13.93 -6.04 -2.87
N LEU A 110 -13.68 -7.33 -3.07
CA LEU A 110 -13.78 -8.35 -2.02
C LEU A 110 -12.74 -8.16 -0.92
N GLU A 111 -11.53 -7.77 -1.27
CA GLU A 111 -10.46 -7.42 -0.33
C GLU A 111 -10.85 -6.22 0.53
N ARG A 112 -11.28 -5.12 -0.12
CA ARG A 112 -11.78 -3.92 0.57
C ARG A 112 -12.94 -4.25 1.52
N TYR A 113 -13.86 -5.10 1.06
CA TYR A 113 -15.00 -5.52 1.86
C TYR A 113 -14.57 -6.34 3.08
N ALA A 114 -13.58 -7.23 2.96
CA ALA A 114 -13.04 -8.03 4.05
C ALA A 114 -12.26 -7.21 5.08
N GLY A 115 -11.50 -6.20 4.62
CA GLY A 115 -10.76 -5.27 5.48
C GLY A 115 -11.65 -4.27 6.23
N MET A 116 -12.93 -4.18 5.86
CA MET A 116 -13.85 -3.32 6.57
C MET A 116 -14.32 -3.99 7.84
N ARG A 117 -14.00 -3.38 8.99
CA ARG A 117 -14.53 -3.72 10.28
C ARG A 117 -14.80 -5.21 10.42
N SER A 118 -14.03 -5.95 11.12
CA SER A 118 -14.02 -7.40 11.32
C SER A 118 -15.31 -8.15 10.93
N ARG A 119 -15.55 -8.29 9.63
CA ARG A 119 -16.74 -8.93 9.09
C ARG A 119 -16.77 -10.42 9.34
N ALA A 120 -15.61 -11.07 9.26
CA ALA A 120 -15.46 -12.48 9.59
C ALA A 120 -15.18 -12.69 11.08
N LYS A 121 -14.49 -11.72 11.72
CA LYS A 121 -14.09 -11.79 13.12
C LYS A 121 -14.52 -10.51 13.84
N ARG A 122 -14.90 -10.62 15.10
CA ARG A 122 -15.17 -9.49 15.98
C ARG A 122 -14.03 -9.34 16.96
N ALA A 123 -13.69 -8.10 17.30
CA ALA A 123 -12.81 -7.83 18.41
C ALA A 123 -13.41 -8.40 19.70
N GLN A 124 -12.76 -9.41 20.27
CA GLN A 124 -13.22 -10.08 21.49
C GLN A 124 -12.44 -9.66 22.72
N VAL A 125 -11.33 -8.95 22.53
CA VAL A 125 -10.48 -8.49 23.62
C VAL A 125 -10.58 -6.98 23.72
N HIS A 126 -11.12 -6.53 24.88
CA HIS A 126 -11.07 -5.13 25.26
C HIS A 126 -10.16 -5.05 26.48
N ALA A 127 -9.04 -4.39 26.37
CA ALA A 127 -8.04 -4.27 27.44
C ALA A 127 -7.15 -3.07 27.23
N SER A 128 -6.46 -2.65 28.28
CA SER A 128 -5.33 -1.74 28.16
C SER A 128 -4.05 -2.51 27.84
N LEU A 129 -3.08 -1.86 27.20
CA LEU A 129 -1.77 -2.47 26.93
C LEU A 129 -1.08 -2.89 28.22
N ASP A 130 -1.22 -2.10 29.29
CA ASP A 130 -0.62 -2.41 30.58
C ASP A 130 -1.23 -3.66 31.21
N ALA A 131 -2.55 -3.86 31.10
CA ALA A 131 -3.21 -5.08 31.54
C ALA A 131 -2.74 -6.30 30.73
N LEU A 132 -2.65 -6.19 29.40
CA LEU A 132 -2.16 -7.29 28.56
C LEU A 132 -0.72 -7.70 28.92
N ARG A 133 0.13 -6.72 29.19
CA ARG A 133 1.53 -6.97 29.62
C ARG A 133 1.59 -7.63 31.01
N ALA A 134 0.75 -7.19 31.94
CA ALA A 134 0.66 -7.79 33.27
C ALA A 134 0.21 -9.25 33.20
N ASP A 135 -0.69 -9.57 32.26
CA ASP A 135 -1.16 -10.94 31.99
C ASP A 135 -0.18 -11.78 31.14
N GLY A 136 0.98 -11.22 30.77
CA GLY A 136 1.99 -11.91 29.95
C GLY A 136 1.55 -12.15 28.51
N ARG A 137 0.54 -11.42 28.00
CA ARG A 137 0.04 -11.57 26.65
C ARG A 137 0.86 -10.76 25.65
N ALA A 138 1.26 -11.39 24.54
CA ALA A 138 1.93 -10.69 23.46
C ALA A 138 0.96 -9.72 22.77
N ALA A 139 1.38 -8.45 22.63
CA ALA A 139 0.57 -7.40 21.99
C ALA A 139 1.47 -6.41 21.26
N VAL A 140 1.02 -5.96 20.08
CA VAL A 140 1.68 -4.87 19.34
C VAL A 140 1.50 -3.56 20.10
N ASP A 141 2.60 -2.95 20.51
CA ASP A 141 2.55 -1.63 21.11
C ASP A 141 2.21 -0.56 20.05
N PRO A 142 1.09 0.16 20.15
CA PRO A 142 0.72 1.15 19.15
C PRO A 142 1.76 2.24 18.91
N ARG A 143 2.63 2.51 19.87
CA ARG A 143 3.68 3.53 19.75
C ARG A 143 4.71 3.18 18.66
N VAL A 144 4.95 1.89 18.40
CA VAL A 144 5.94 1.47 17.40
C VAL A 144 5.44 1.62 15.96
N VAL A 145 4.13 1.79 15.74
CA VAL A 145 3.57 2.03 14.39
C VAL A 145 3.40 3.51 14.07
N GLY A 146 3.91 4.38 14.95
CA GLY A 146 3.70 5.83 14.86
C GLY A 146 2.30 6.24 15.33
N LEU A 147 2.25 7.35 16.04
CA LEU A 147 1.00 7.93 16.55
C LEU A 147 0.84 9.34 15.98
N TYR A 148 -0.39 9.83 15.98
CA TYR A 148 -0.65 11.22 15.64
C TYR A 148 0.02 12.19 16.63
N SER A 149 0.38 13.36 16.13
CA SER A 149 0.97 14.41 16.93
C SER A 149 -0.03 15.03 17.93
N ASP A 150 0.50 15.67 18.98
CA ASP A 150 -0.33 16.45 19.91
C ASP A 150 -1.11 17.58 19.20
N ALA A 151 -0.55 18.14 18.12
CA ALA A 151 -1.21 19.15 17.32
C ALA A 151 -2.47 18.58 16.63
N PHE A 152 -2.37 17.37 16.10
CA PHE A 152 -3.52 16.67 15.53
C PHE A 152 -4.62 16.46 16.57
N HIS A 153 -4.29 15.95 17.76
CA HIS A 153 -5.28 15.71 18.82
C HIS A 153 -5.93 16.99 19.33
N ARG A 154 -5.18 18.10 19.42
CA ARG A 154 -5.77 19.41 19.76
C ARG A 154 -6.79 19.89 18.72
N ALA A 155 -6.51 19.65 17.45
CA ALA A 155 -7.43 20.00 16.35
C ALA A 155 -8.62 19.01 16.23
N ASN A 156 -8.47 17.79 16.73
CA ASN A 156 -9.45 16.70 16.62
C ASN A 156 -9.79 16.09 17.99
N PRO A 157 -10.45 16.82 18.89
CA PRO A 157 -10.62 16.42 20.29
C PRO A 157 -11.48 15.17 20.52
N ARG A 158 -12.18 14.69 19.49
CA ARG A 158 -12.93 13.43 19.54
C ARG A 158 -12.05 12.20 19.34
N VAL A 159 -10.85 12.37 18.78
CA VAL A 159 -9.86 11.31 18.61
C VAL A 159 -8.94 11.38 19.81
N LEU A 160 -9.05 10.42 20.71
CA LEU A 160 -8.23 10.41 21.92
C LEU A 160 -6.80 9.93 21.61
N PRO A 161 -5.77 10.54 22.20
CA PRO A 161 -4.42 10.00 22.11
C PRO A 161 -4.36 8.61 22.73
N PHE A 162 -3.46 7.78 22.22
CA PHE A 162 -3.20 6.49 22.82
C PHE A 162 -2.43 6.66 24.14
N THR A 163 -2.93 5.97 25.18
CA THR A 163 -2.20 5.78 26.44
C THR A 163 -2.21 4.30 26.81
N SER A 164 -1.18 3.80 27.47
CA SER A 164 -1.03 2.37 27.74
C SER A 164 -2.02 1.81 28.75
N ASP A 165 -2.63 2.67 29.55
CA ASP A 165 -3.66 2.35 30.57
C ASP A 165 -5.09 2.40 30.02
N ARG A 166 -5.30 2.95 28.82
CA ARG A 166 -6.63 3.04 28.19
C ARG A 166 -7.03 1.72 27.56
N GLU A 167 -8.25 1.27 27.82
CA GLU A 167 -8.83 0.12 27.15
C GLU A 167 -9.17 0.44 25.68
N ILE A 168 -8.72 -0.43 24.78
CA ILE A 168 -9.03 -0.40 23.35
C ILE A 168 -9.40 -1.80 22.85
N PRO A 169 -10.08 -1.93 21.71
CA PRO A 169 -10.35 -3.22 21.10
C PRO A 169 -9.10 -3.81 20.41
N TRP A 170 -8.90 -5.11 20.61
CA TRP A 170 -7.82 -5.90 20.04
C TRP A 170 -8.35 -7.10 19.26
N VAL A 171 -7.71 -7.43 18.16
CA VAL A 171 -7.90 -8.66 17.39
C VAL A 171 -6.65 -9.51 17.44
N ARG A 172 -6.80 -10.81 17.19
CA ARG A 172 -5.67 -11.72 17.17
C ARG A 172 -5.02 -11.73 15.79
N GLY A 173 -3.71 -11.61 15.78
CA GLY A 173 -2.84 -11.86 14.64
C GLY A 173 -1.79 -12.92 14.96
N TRP A 174 -0.97 -13.23 14.00
CA TRP A 174 0.12 -14.17 14.11
C TRP A 174 1.46 -13.50 13.80
N SER A 175 2.41 -13.58 14.72
CA SER A 175 3.80 -13.18 14.49
C SER A 175 4.54 -14.26 13.72
N LEU A 176 4.99 -13.95 12.50
CA LEU A 176 5.81 -14.89 11.71
C LEU A 176 7.23 -15.01 12.27
N ARG A 177 7.73 -13.99 12.96
CA ARG A 177 9.03 -14.02 13.63
C ARG A 177 9.02 -14.93 14.86
N GLU A 178 8.05 -14.71 15.74
CA GLU A 178 8.00 -15.39 17.04
C GLU A 178 7.24 -16.74 16.97
N GLY A 179 6.47 -16.99 15.90
CA GLY A 179 5.66 -18.19 15.76
C GLY A 179 4.56 -18.32 16.82
N GLN A 180 3.93 -17.21 17.18
CA GLN A 180 2.89 -17.16 18.21
C GLN A 180 1.80 -16.16 17.89
N THR A 181 0.66 -16.31 18.54
CA THR A 181 -0.41 -15.33 18.51
C THR A 181 0.02 -14.02 19.17
N VAL A 182 -0.34 -12.91 18.55
CA VAL A 182 -0.11 -11.56 19.07
C VAL A 182 -1.41 -10.75 18.96
N LEU A 183 -1.72 -9.95 19.96
CA LEU A 183 -2.85 -9.02 19.93
C LEU A 183 -2.47 -7.77 19.16
N VAL A 184 -3.32 -7.38 18.24
CA VAL A 184 -3.15 -6.20 17.38
C VAL A 184 -4.33 -5.26 17.63
N PRO A 185 -4.11 -3.95 17.84
CA PRO A 185 -5.21 -2.99 17.91
C PRO A 185 -6.10 -3.10 16.67
N GLU A 186 -7.42 -3.22 16.86
CA GLU A 186 -8.37 -3.42 15.75
C GLU A 186 -8.23 -2.31 14.68
N VAL A 187 -7.98 -1.08 15.09
CA VAL A 187 -7.81 0.08 14.20
C VAL A 187 -6.61 -0.03 13.23
N LEU A 188 -5.63 -0.88 13.51
CA LEU A 188 -4.47 -1.12 12.65
C LEU A 188 -4.75 -2.16 11.55
N THR A 189 -5.81 -2.92 11.66
CA THR A 189 -6.10 -4.05 10.76
C THR A 189 -7.41 -3.90 10.01
N TYR A 190 -8.40 -3.27 10.65
CA TYR A 190 -9.72 -3.08 10.06
C TYR A 190 -10.04 -1.60 9.95
N TYR A 191 -10.26 -1.14 8.72
CA TYR A 191 -10.74 0.21 8.49
C TYR A 191 -12.26 0.28 8.67
N HIS A 192 -12.74 1.44 9.16
CA HIS A 192 -14.10 1.69 9.63
C HIS A 192 -14.49 0.91 10.90
N ALA A 193 -13.50 0.50 11.71
CA ALA A 193 -13.74 -0.03 13.04
C ALA A 193 -14.56 0.96 13.90
N PRO A 194 -15.42 0.50 14.82
CA PRO A 194 -16.23 1.36 15.66
C PRO A 194 -15.39 2.14 16.68
N GLY A 195 -15.90 3.31 17.08
CA GLY A 195 -15.25 4.13 18.10
C GLY A 195 -14.28 5.15 17.50
N LEU A 196 -14.80 6.37 17.22
CA LEU A 196 -13.95 7.47 16.70
C LEU A 196 -12.81 7.81 17.66
N GLU A 197 -13.05 7.67 18.96
CA GLU A 197 -12.08 7.89 20.04
C GLU A 197 -10.85 6.97 19.94
N ASN A 198 -10.99 5.80 19.34
CA ASN A 198 -9.93 4.80 19.19
C ASN A 198 -9.09 4.99 17.92
N ARG A 199 -9.38 6.00 17.10
CA ARG A 199 -8.66 6.26 15.84
C ARG A 199 -7.41 7.11 16.06
N PHE A 200 -6.57 6.72 17.01
CA PHE A 200 -5.28 7.37 17.31
C PHE A 200 -4.22 7.18 16.23
N VAL A 201 -4.54 6.41 15.19
CA VAL A 201 -3.80 6.21 13.94
C VAL A 201 -4.77 6.28 12.76
N GLN A 202 -4.25 6.48 11.56
CA GLN A 202 -5.09 6.38 10.36
C GLN A 202 -5.42 4.91 10.05
N GLU A 203 -6.70 4.65 9.87
CA GLU A 203 -7.16 3.41 9.27
C GLU A 203 -6.76 3.38 7.80
N SER A 204 -6.19 2.29 7.33
CA SER A 204 -5.80 2.16 5.93
C SER A 204 -5.88 0.71 5.48
N SER A 205 -5.94 0.52 4.16
CA SER A 205 -5.82 -0.79 3.52
C SER A 205 -4.36 -1.22 3.34
N ASN A 206 -3.39 -0.42 3.78
CA ASN A 206 -1.97 -0.73 3.63
C ASN A 206 -1.63 -2.08 4.27
N GLY A 207 -1.08 -2.98 3.47
CA GLY A 207 -0.79 -4.36 3.86
C GLY A 207 -1.98 -5.33 3.75
N CYS A 208 -3.17 -4.86 3.30
CA CYS A 208 -4.27 -5.74 2.95
C CYS A 208 -4.04 -6.36 1.57
N ALA A 209 -4.21 -7.66 1.46
CA ALA A 209 -4.07 -8.35 0.18
C ALA A 209 -4.91 -9.62 0.11
N SER A 210 -5.38 -9.92 -1.10
CA SER A 210 -6.09 -11.16 -1.42
C SER A 210 -5.29 -12.03 -2.37
N GLY A 211 -5.36 -13.35 -2.17
CA GLY A 211 -4.65 -14.34 -2.99
C GLY A 211 -5.38 -15.67 -3.10
N GLY A 212 -4.93 -16.51 -4.01
CA GLY A 212 -5.41 -17.88 -4.18
C GLY A 212 -4.85 -18.87 -3.14
N ALA A 213 -3.93 -18.41 -2.31
CA ALA A 213 -3.38 -19.12 -1.15
C ALA A 213 -3.00 -18.09 -0.08
N LEU A 214 -2.86 -18.55 1.16
CA LEU A 214 -2.43 -17.70 2.28
C LEU A 214 -1.05 -17.08 2.00
N GLU A 215 -0.12 -17.88 1.50
CA GLU A 215 1.25 -17.45 1.17
C GLU A 215 1.26 -16.35 0.11
N GLU A 216 0.38 -16.44 -0.88
CA GLU A 216 0.19 -15.41 -1.91
C GLU A 216 -0.32 -14.11 -1.28
N ALA A 217 -1.37 -14.19 -0.47
CA ALA A 217 -1.95 -13.02 0.19
C ALA A 217 -0.93 -12.34 1.12
N VAL A 218 -0.22 -13.11 1.97
CA VAL A 218 0.80 -12.56 2.87
C VAL A 218 1.97 -11.96 2.08
N TYR A 219 2.39 -12.60 0.98
CA TYR A 219 3.45 -12.06 0.13
C TYR A 219 3.09 -10.68 -0.42
N PHE A 220 1.92 -10.52 -1.02
CA PHE A 220 1.53 -9.22 -1.59
C PHE A 220 1.28 -8.16 -0.52
N GLY A 221 0.67 -8.51 0.62
CA GLY A 221 0.53 -7.58 1.74
C GLY A 221 1.88 -7.11 2.29
N LEU A 222 2.87 -8.02 2.40
CA LEU A 222 4.23 -7.66 2.81
C LEU A 222 4.93 -6.76 1.78
N MET A 223 4.76 -7.05 0.48
CA MET A 223 5.34 -6.23 -0.59
C MET A 223 4.80 -4.81 -0.53
N GLU A 224 3.51 -4.62 -0.33
CA GLU A 224 2.91 -3.28 -0.21
C GLU A 224 3.46 -2.51 0.99
N VAL A 225 3.57 -3.14 2.16
CA VAL A 225 4.13 -2.48 3.37
C VAL A 225 5.60 -2.08 3.15
N VAL A 226 6.40 -2.92 2.50
CA VAL A 226 7.80 -2.63 2.17
C VAL A 226 7.91 -1.52 1.13
N GLU A 227 7.03 -1.50 0.15
CA GLU A 227 6.94 -0.48 -0.89
C GLU A 227 6.67 0.91 -0.29
N ARG A 228 5.64 1.02 0.55
CA ARG A 228 5.25 2.28 1.19
C ARG A 228 6.34 2.82 2.10
N ASP A 229 6.96 1.96 2.90
CA ASP A 229 8.10 2.33 3.75
C ASP A 229 9.29 2.87 2.92
N ALA A 230 9.68 2.15 1.87
CA ALA A 230 10.79 2.54 1.02
C ALA A 230 10.53 3.87 0.30
N PHE A 231 9.30 4.06 -0.20
CA PHE A 231 8.88 5.30 -0.83
C PHE A 231 8.94 6.49 0.15
N LEU A 232 8.40 6.35 1.35
CA LEU A 232 8.39 7.42 2.35
C LEU A 232 9.77 7.75 2.87
N LEU A 233 10.64 6.75 3.07
CA LEU A 233 12.05 6.96 3.40
C LEU A 233 12.77 7.77 2.32
N SER A 234 12.49 7.44 1.05
CA SER A 234 13.04 8.17 -0.09
C SER A 234 12.51 9.60 -0.15
N TRP A 235 11.21 9.77 -0.04
CA TRP A 235 10.55 11.07 -0.18
C TRP A 235 10.93 12.04 0.94
N TYR A 236 10.70 11.65 2.19
CA TYR A 236 10.97 12.52 3.34
C TYR A 236 12.46 12.65 3.66
N GLY A 237 13.25 11.63 3.35
CA GLY A 237 14.70 11.63 3.53
C GLY A 237 15.49 12.18 2.35
N GLN A 238 14.84 12.54 1.25
CA GLN A 238 15.45 13.02 0.02
C GLN A 238 16.61 12.13 -0.45
N ALA A 239 16.36 10.80 -0.46
CA ALA A 239 17.40 9.85 -0.79
C ALA A 239 17.78 9.93 -2.29
N ALA A 240 19.06 10.07 -2.59
CA ALA A 240 19.58 9.94 -3.94
C ALA A 240 19.48 8.47 -4.38
N LEU A 241 18.66 8.20 -5.38
CA LEU A 241 18.37 6.85 -5.89
C LEU A 241 18.95 6.64 -7.28
N PRO A 242 19.41 5.42 -7.61
CA PRO A 242 19.80 5.12 -8.98
C PRO A 242 18.57 5.03 -9.88
N GLU A 243 18.66 5.63 -11.05
CA GLU A 243 17.62 5.57 -12.06
C GLU A 243 17.76 4.30 -12.89
N ILE A 244 16.62 3.69 -13.22
CA ILE A 244 16.51 2.46 -14.02
C ILE A 244 16.17 2.84 -15.47
N ASP A 245 16.88 2.30 -16.44
CA ASP A 245 16.50 2.40 -17.84
C ASP A 245 15.41 1.37 -18.17
N PRO A 246 14.11 1.80 -18.35
CA PRO A 246 13.02 0.89 -18.65
C PRO A 246 13.14 0.22 -20.02
N ARG A 247 13.96 0.79 -20.92
CA ARG A 247 14.24 0.23 -22.25
C ARG A 247 15.05 -1.06 -22.18
N THR A 248 15.74 -1.31 -21.08
CA THR A 248 16.51 -2.54 -20.84
C THR A 248 15.64 -3.68 -20.30
N SER A 249 14.35 -3.46 -20.04
CA SER A 249 13.41 -4.51 -19.65
C SER A 249 13.31 -5.58 -20.74
N ARG A 250 13.31 -6.83 -20.31
CA ARG A 250 13.09 -8.00 -21.17
C ARG A 250 11.61 -8.16 -21.57
N ARG A 251 10.69 -7.45 -20.88
CA ARG A 251 9.25 -7.50 -21.10
C ARG A 251 8.86 -6.52 -22.23
N PRO A 252 8.38 -7.00 -23.37
CA PRO A 252 7.95 -6.11 -24.48
C PRO A 252 6.83 -5.16 -24.06
N ALA A 253 5.87 -5.63 -23.26
CA ALA A 253 4.74 -4.81 -22.77
C ALA A 253 5.23 -3.59 -21.97
N THR A 254 6.27 -3.73 -21.14
CA THR A 254 6.87 -2.61 -20.40
C THR A 254 7.39 -1.54 -21.37
N ARG A 255 8.18 -1.92 -22.36
CA ARG A 255 8.73 -0.96 -23.35
C ARG A 255 7.64 -0.27 -24.15
N GLN A 256 6.62 -1.03 -24.60
CA GLN A 256 5.49 -0.50 -25.35
C GLN A 256 4.64 0.48 -24.52
N MET A 257 4.47 0.23 -23.22
CA MET A 257 3.74 1.13 -22.35
C MET A 257 4.53 2.43 -22.09
N VAL A 258 5.87 2.35 -22.00
CA VAL A 258 6.73 3.55 -21.95
C VAL A 258 6.57 4.39 -23.22
N ASP A 259 6.62 3.75 -24.41
CA ASP A 259 6.39 4.43 -25.70
C ASP A 259 5.00 5.09 -25.74
N ARG A 260 4.00 4.43 -25.18
CA ARG A 260 2.63 4.99 -25.10
C ARG A 260 2.56 6.23 -24.23
N LEU A 261 3.21 6.24 -23.07
CA LEU A 261 3.28 7.45 -22.22
C LEU A 261 3.97 8.62 -22.93
N GLU A 262 5.04 8.37 -23.69
CA GLU A 262 5.68 9.38 -24.53
C GLU A 262 4.73 9.98 -25.57
N MET A 263 3.86 9.15 -26.17
CA MET A 263 2.82 9.64 -27.11
C MET A 263 1.79 10.57 -26.43
N TYR A 264 1.59 10.43 -25.13
CA TYR A 264 0.75 11.35 -24.31
C TYR A 264 1.52 12.56 -23.76
N GLY A 265 2.79 12.72 -24.16
CA GLY A 265 3.63 13.84 -23.73
C GLY A 265 4.25 13.69 -22.36
N TYR A 266 4.36 12.47 -21.84
CA TYR A 266 5.01 12.17 -20.58
C TYR A 266 6.30 11.40 -20.76
N GLU A 267 7.35 11.79 -20.05
CA GLU A 267 8.55 11.01 -19.84
C GLU A 267 8.34 10.09 -18.63
N ALA A 268 8.49 8.78 -18.81
CA ALA A 268 8.40 7.81 -17.72
C ALA A 268 9.79 7.54 -17.15
N ARG A 269 9.97 7.82 -15.85
CA ARG A 269 11.24 7.65 -15.14
C ARG A 269 11.06 6.70 -14.00
N PHE A 270 12.07 5.86 -13.74
CA PHE A 270 12.01 4.81 -12.71
C PHE A 270 13.24 4.82 -11.84
N PHE A 271 13.05 4.58 -10.54
CA PHE A 271 14.11 4.63 -9.54
C PHE A 271 14.12 3.37 -8.68
N ASP A 272 15.29 2.78 -8.46
CA ASP A 272 15.49 1.70 -7.49
C ASP A 272 15.41 2.28 -6.07
N THR A 273 14.25 2.11 -5.47
CA THR A 273 13.90 2.68 -4.15
C THR A 273 14.25 1.74 -2.99
N ARG A 274 14.99 0.64 -3.24
CA ARG A 274 15.44 -0.27 -2.17
C ARG A 274 16.33 0.46 -1.17
N ILE A 275 15.89 0.56 0.08
CA ILE A 275 16.66 1.17 1.17
C ILE A 275 17.08 0.08 2.17
N SER A 276 16.16 -0.46 2.94
CA SER A 276 16.45 -1.31 4.08
C SER A 276 16.55 -2.81 3.73
N PHE A 277 15.80 -3.27 2.73
CA PHE A 277 15.70 -4.70 2.42
C PHE A 277 16.23 -5.00 1.01
N PRO A 278 16.73 -6.23 0.76
CA PRO A 278 17.12 -6.68 -0.59
C PRO A 278 15.90 -7.06 -1.46
N ILE A 279 14.73 -6.52 -1.15
CA ILE A 279 13.48 -6.69 -1.89
C ILE A 279 13.40 -5.53 -2.90
N PRO A 280 13.30 -5.78 -4.20
CA PRO A 280 13.11 -4.77 -5.21
C PRO A 280 11.87 -3.90 -4.94
N VAL A 281 12.08 -2.59 -4.89
CA VAL A 281 11.04 -1.57 -4.88
C VAL A 281 11.39 -0.56 -5.97
N VAL A 282 10.44 -0.27 -6.82
CA VAL A 282 10.61 0.68 -7.92
C VAL A 282 9.60 1.80 -7.77
N THR A 283 10.08 3.04 -7.73
CA THR A 283 9.23 4.23 -7.87
C THR A 283 9.22 4.67 -9.32
N GLY A 284 8.03 4.80 -9.90
CA GLY A 284 7.79 5.36 -11.21
C GLY A 284 7.27 6.79 -11.12
N VAL A 285 7.71 7.64 -12.05
CA VAL A 285 7.23 9.01 -12.19
C VAL A 285 6.95 9.29 -13.65
N ALA A 286 5.73 9.66 -14.00
CA ALA A 286 5.42 10.23 -15.30
C ALA A 286 5.53 11.75 -15.19
N VAL A 287 6.39 12.36 -15.99
CA VAL A 287 6.74 13.79 -15.92
C VAL A 287 6.44 14.46 -17.25
N ARG A 288 5.81 15.61 -17.24
CA ARG A 288 5.69 16.48 -18.43
C ARG A 288 6.96 17.29 -18.63
N PRO A 289 7.69 17.10 -19.74
CA PRO A 289 8.92 17.84 -20.02
C PRO A 289 8.69 19.35 -20.20
N ASP A 290 7.50 19.75 -20.69
CA ASP A 290 7.10 21.15 -20.88
C ASP A 290 6.82 21.92 -19.59
N GLY A 291 6.79 21.23 -18.44
CA GLY A 291 6.52 21.82 -17.14
C GLY A 291 5.07 22.28 -16.93
N GLY A 292 4.16 21.94 -17.86
CA GLY A 292 2.76 22.37 -17.85
C GLY A 292 1.88 21.64 -16.81
N ARG A 293 0.56 21.95 -16.86
CA ARG A 293 -0.46 21.27 -16.04
C ARG A 293 -0.50 19.78 -16.33
N GLY A 294 -0.85 18.99 -15.34
CA GLY A 294 -0.61 17.55 -15.34
C GLY A 294 0.88 17.23 -15.12
N ARG A 295 1.58 18.06 -14.31
CA ARG A 295 3.04 18.16 -14.21
C ARG A 295 3.70 16.80 -13.98
N MET A 296 3.26 16.04 -12.98
CA MET A 296 3.79 14.72 -12.69
C MET A 296 2.82 13.88 -11.89
N CYS A 297 2.88 12.56 -12.06
CA CYS A 297 2.26 11.59 -11.19
C CYS A 297 3.24 10.48 -10.81
N PHE A 298 3.00 9.88 -9.66
CA PHE A 298 3.85 8.88 -9.06
C PHE A 298 3.11 7.56 -8.91
N GLY A 299 3.86 6.47 -8.92
CA GLY A 299 3.41 5.14 -8.61
C GLY A 299 4.61 4.31 -8.14
N ALA A 300 4.35 3.18 -7.54
CA ALA A 300 5.41 2.25 -7.17
C ALA A 300 5.02 0.79 -7.43
N GLY A 301 5.99 -0.08 -7.27
CA GLY A 301 5.80 -1.52 -7.28
C GLY A 301 6.91 -2.21 -6.50
N ALA A 302 6.56 -3.28 -5.79
CA ALA A 302 7.50 -4.10 -5.06
C ALA A 302 7.33 -5.58 -5.38
N GLY A 303 8.41 -6.33 -5.29
CA GLY A 303 8.41 -7.78 -5.50
C GLY A 303 9.79 -8.34 -5.77
N LEU A 304 9.94 -9.65 -5.68
CA LEU A 304 11.24 -10.30 -5.89
C LEU A 304 11.73 -10.27 -7.35
N ASP A 305 10.83 -10.02 -8.30
CA ASP A 305 11.22 -9.75 -9.69
C ASP A 305 11.24 -8.24 -9.95
N PRO A 306 12.42 -7.61 -10.12
CA PRO A 306 12.53 -6.17 -10.33
C PRO A 306 11.82 -5.68 -11.60
N GLU A 307 11.73 -6.51 -12.65
CA GLU A 307 10.97 -6.17 -13.84
C GLU A 307 9.45 -6.18 -13.58
N ALA A 308 8.97 -7.04 -12.68
CA ALA A 308 7.58 -7.02 -12.24
C ALA A 308 7.29 -5.79 -11.36
N ALA A 309 8.21 -5.44 -10.46
CA ALA A 309 8.10 -4.22 -9.66
C ALA A 309 8.01 -2.96 -10.53
N LEU A 310 8.87 -2.85 -11.55
CA LEU A 310 8.80 -1.73 -12.50
C LEU A 310 7.47 -1.74 -13.28
N ALA A 311 7.01 -2.90 -13.74
CA ALA A 311 5.74 -3.01 -14.46
C ALA A 311 4.53 -2.59 -13.61
N GLY A 312 4.54 -2.87 -12.30
CA GLY A 312 3.55 -2.38 -11.34
C GLY A 312 3.55 -0.84 -11.26
N ALA A 313 4.72 -0.25 -11.00
CA ALA A 313 4.89 1.21 -10.96
C ALA A 313 4.46 1.87 -12.28
N LEU A 314 4.81 1.27 -13.41
CA LEU A 314 4.42 1.76 -14.73
C LEU A 314 2.92 1.69 -14.96
N CYS A 315 2.24 0.64 -14.51
CA CYS A 315 0.79 0.51 -14.63
C CYS A 315 0.06 1.65 -13.89
N GLU A 316 0.49 1.98 -12.68
CA GLU A 316 -0.08 3.09 -11.90
C GLU A 316 0.08 4.43 -12.61
N ILE A 317 1.31 4.80 -12.97
CA ILE A 317 1.56 6.09 -13.64
C ILE A 317 0.91 6.16 -15.03
N ALA A 318 0.80 5.06 -15.75
CA ALA A 318 0.17 5.02 -17.06
C ALA A 318 -1.35 5.21 -16.95
N THR A 319 -1.96 4.71 -15.88
CA THR A 319 -3.39 4.87 -15.63
C THR A 319 -3.75 6.32 -15.31
N ASP A 320 -2.96 6.97 -14.46
CA ASP A 320 -3.25 8.31 -13.96
C ASP A 320 -2.79 9.44 -14.90
N ALA A 321 -1.64 9.29 -15.55
CA ALA A 321 -1.05 10.36 -16.36
C ALA A 321 -1.97 10.89 -17.47
N VAL A 322 -2.67 9.99 -18.18
CA VAL A 322 -3.48 10.36 -19.35
C VAL A 322 -4.62 11.32 -19.02
N ASN A 323 -5.16 11.27 -17.81
CA ASN A 323 -6.26 12.11 -17.36
C ASN A 323 -5.81 13.25 -16.43
N LEU A 324 -4.53 13.26 -16.03
CA LEU A 324 -4.03 14.16 -15.00
C LEU A 324 -4.14 15.63 -15.39
N GLN A 325 -3.83 15.98 -16.66
CA GLN A 325 -3.94 17.35 -17.12
C GLN A 325 -5.39 17.89 -16.96
N GLY A 326 -6.37 17.16 -17.46
CA GLY A 326 -7.77 17.59 -17.38
C GLY A 326 -8.31 17.62 -15.95
N ARG A 327 -7.84 16.72 -15.08
CA ARG A 327 -8.14 16.74 -13.63
C ARG A 327 -7.53 17.98 -12.97
N THR A 328 -6.28 18.29 -13.29
CA THR A 328 -5.59 19.49 -12.78
C THR A 328 -6.27 20.78 -13.21
N GLU A 329 -6.65 20.90 -14.47
CA GLU A 329 -7.32 22.09 -15.00
C GLU A 329 -8.68 22.36 -14.33
N ARG A 330 -9.44 21.31 -14.03
CA ARG A 330 -10.73 21.45 -13.32
C ARG A 330 -10.60 21.96 -11.90
N ASP A 331 -9.51 21.56 -11.21
CA ASP A 331 -9.31 21.84 -9.79
C ASP A 331 -8.17 22.82 -9.50
N GLU A 332 -7.68 23.54 -10.50
CA GLU A 332 -6.44 24.32 -10.45
C GLU A 332 -6.36 25.28 -9.27
N GLU A 333 -7.42 26.04 -9.01
CA GLU A 333 -7.45 27.02 -7.89
C GLU A 333 -7.28 26.30 -6.54
N ARG A 334 -7.97 25.18 -6.35
CA ARG A 334 -7.89 24.37 -5.14
C ARG A 334 -6.48 23.78 -4.97
N LEU A 335 -5.91 23.26 -6.05
CA LEU A 335 -4.59 22.65 -6.03
C LEU A 335 -3.49 23.68 -5.75
N ARG A 336 -3.58 24.88 -6.34
CA ARG A 336 -2.68 25.99 -6.00
C ARG A 336 -2.78 26.38 -4.52
N ALA A 337 -4.00 26.45 -3.98
CA ALA A 337 -4.16 26.72 -2.57
C ALA A 337 -3.49 25.66 -1.68
N MET A 338 -3.44 24.39 -2.10
CA MET A 338 -2.70 23.31 -1.42
C MET A 338 -1.19 23.48 -1.51
N ALA A 339 -0.65 23.94 -2.65
CA ALA A 339 0.78 24.17 -2.82
C ALA A 339 1.34 25.27 -1.90
N TYR A 340 0.50 26.26 -1.57
CA TYR A 340 0.88 27.35 -0.66
C TYR A 340 0.51 27.09 0.81
N ASP A 341 -0.35 26.07 1.07
CA ASP A 341 -0.85 25.73 2.40
C ASP A 341 -1.16 24.24 2.46
N PHE A 342 -0.19 23.45 2.93
CA PHE A 342 -0.30 22.00 2.98
C PHE A 342 -1.41 21.50 3.92
N ASP A 343 -1.88 22.29 4.87
CA ASP A 343 -3.01 21.90 5.72
C ASP A 343 -4.30 21.67 4.91
N LYS A 344 -4.35 22.16 3.67
CA LYS A 344 -5.44 21.91 2.72
C LYS A 344 -5.35 20.56 2.01
N VAL A 345 -4.22 19.87 2.09
CA VAL A 345 -4.06 18.48 1.64
C VAL A 345 -4.69 17.60 2.71
N ALA A 346 -5.96 17.27 2.56
CA ALA A 346 -6.79 16.67 3.62
C ALA A 346 -7.19 15.21 3.35
N ALA A 347 -7.24 14.81 2.07
CA ALA A 347 -7.76 13.52 1.64
C ALA A 347 -6.74 12.77 0.76
N LEU A 348 -6.96 11.47 0.56
CA LEU A 348 -6.13 10.60 -0.28
C LEU A 348 -5.89 11.22 -1.66
N HIS A 349 -6.94 11.61 -2.38
CA HIS A 349 -6.82 12.13 -3.74
C HIS A 349 -6.12 13.49 -3.84
N ASP A 350 -5.99 14.22 -2.74
CA ASP A 350 -5.29 15.51 -2.74
C ASP A 350 -3.78 15.33 -2.95
N HIS A 351 -3.21 14.25 -2.40
CA HIS A 351 -1.80 13.94 -2.47
C HIS A 351 -1.27 13.83 -3.91
N PRO A 352 -1.77 12.90 -4.75
CA PRO A 352 -1.29 12.80 -6.13
C PRO A 352 -1.72 14.01 -6.99
N LEU A 353 -2.93 14.56 -6.80
CA LEU A 353 -3.42 15.66 -7.61
C LEU A 353 -2.66 16.96 -7.39
N ALA A 354 -2.16 17.24 -6.19
CA ALA A 354 -1.36 18.43 -5.93
C ALA A 354 -0.13 18.49 -6.85
N TYR A 355 0.43 17.36 -7.23
CA TYR A 355 1.57 17.29 -8.14
C TYR A 355 1.22 17.44 -9.63
N GLY A 356 -0.03 17.62 -9.94
CA GLY A 356 -0.50 18.01 -11.28
C GLY A 356 -0.20 19.49 -11.63
N ILE A 357 0.07 20.36 -10.65
CA ILE A 357 0.39 21.77 -10.91
C ILE A 357 1.90 22.01 -10.95
N PRO A 358 2.37 22.99 -11.75
CA PRO A 358 3.80 23.32 -11.89
C PRO A 358 4.47 23.69 -10.57
N GLU A 359 3.76 24.38 -9.67
CA GLU A 359 4.27 24.89 -8.40
C GLU A 359 4.79 23.79 -7.45
N MET A 360 4.32 22.54 -7.62
CA MET A 360 4.80 21.40 -6.85
C MET A 360 6.01 20.70 -7.49
N GLY A 361 6.45 21.17 -8.68
CA GLY A 361 7.50 20.52 -9.47
C GLY A 361 8.84 20.37 -8.76
N ASP A 362 9.32 21.46 -8.19
CA ASP A 362 10.65 21.55 -7.56
C ASP A 362 10.79 20.62 -6.34
N HIS A 363 9.65 20.20 -5.76
CA HIS A 363 9.68 19.24 -4.66
C HIS A 363 10.18 17.84 -5.06
N ALA A 364 10.25 17.52 -6.34
CA ALA A 364 10.78 16.25 -6.83
C ALA A 364 12.22 16.35 -7.36
N ASP A 365 12.88 17.51 -7.30
CA ASP A 365 14.21 17.75 -7.87
C ASP A 365 15.28 16.83 -7.27
N PHE A 366 15.19 16.46 -6.00
CA PHE A 366 16.12 15.51 -5.38
C PHE A 366 16.12 14.14 -6.10
N LEU A 367 15.01 13.77 -6.72
CA LEU A 367 14.79 12.53 -7.45
C LEU A 367 14.99 12.73 -8.96
N LEU A 368 14.38 13.78 -9.51
CA LEU A 368 14.36 14.05 -10.94
C LEU A 368 15.59 14.83 -11.44
N GLY A 369 16.34 15.46 -10.53
CA GLY A 369 17.41 16.42 -10.81
C GLY A 369 16.88 17.84 -11.04
N ALA A 370 17.57 18.83 -10.48
CA ALA A 370 17.22 20.23 -10.69
C ALA A 370 17.46 20.67 -12.13
N PRO A 371 16.76 21.69 -12.63
CA PRO A 371 17.00 22.25 -13.97
C PRO A 371 18.47 22.63 -14.16
N GLY A 372 19.11 22.08 -15.20
CA GLY A 372 20.51 22.33 -15.52
C GLY A 372 21.55 21.45 -14.79
N GLU A 373 21.09 20.58 -13.90
CA GLU A 373 21.97 19.60 -13.25
C GLU A 373 22.39 18.49 -14.23
N VAL A 374 23.69 18.12 -14.19
CA VAL A 374 24.19 16.97 -14.96
C VAL A 374 23.78 15.69 -14.24
N ARG A 375 22.85 14.96 -14.80
CA ARG A 375 22.35 13.71 -14.25
C ARG A 375 23.30 12.54 -14.54
N ARG A 376 23.34 11.59 -13.64
CA ARG A 376 23.90 10.27 -13.95
C ARG A 376 22.97 9.57 -14.95
N PRO A 377 23.55 8.87 -15.96
CA PRO A 377 22.71 8.10 -16.90
C PRO A 377 21.93 7.02 -16.16
N PRO A 378 20.71 6.71 -16.63
CA PRO A 378 19.96 5.56 -16.15
C PRO A 378 20.78 4.26 -16.33
N ARG A 379 20.61 3.32 -15.42
CA ARG A 379 21.31 2.04 -15.41
C ARG A 379 20.37 0.92 -15.86
N SER A 380 20.93 -0.09 -16.50
CA SER A 380 20.18 -1.29 -16.87
C SER A 380 19.78 -2.13 -15.65
N PHE A 381 18.80 -3.03 -15.84
CA PHE A 381 18.45 -4.01 -14.81
C PHE A 381 19.63 -4.88 -14.40
N ASP A 382 20.44 -5.33 -15.34
CA ASP A 382 21.60 -6.18 -15.06
C ASP A 382 22.69 -5.43 -14.25
N GLU A 383 22.87 -4.12 -14.47
CA GLU A 383 23.78 -3.32 -13.67
C GLU A 383 23.30 -3.02 -12.26
N LEU A 384 21.98 -2.94 -12.04
CA LEU A 384 21.41 -2.61 -10.73
C LEU A 384 21.13 -3.84 -9.87
N TYR A 385 20.68 -4.92 -10.50
CA TYR A 385 20.22 -6.12 -9.81
C TYR A 385 21.09 -7.36 -10.06
N GLY A 386 22.10 -7.26 -10.92
CA GLY A 386 23.09 -8.31 -11.16
C GLY A 386 24.26 -8.29 -10.16
N ASP A 387 25.12 -9.32 -10.24
CA ASP A 387 26.31 -9.49 -9.39
C ASP A 387 27.50 -8.62 -9.79
N GLY A 388 27.32 -7.73 -10.77
CA GLY A 388 28.39 -6.85 -11.28
C GLY A 388 28.78 -5.74 -10.31
N PRO A 389 29.88 -5.00 -10.60
CA PRO A 389 30.34 -3.89 -9.77
C PRO A 389 29.25 -2.83 -9.56
N GLY A 390 28.89 -2.57 -8.30
CA GLY A 390 27.86 -1.60 -7.93
C GLY A 390 26.42 -2.11 -8.10
N GLY A 391 26.24 -3.36 -8.48
CA GLY A 391 24.95 -4.04 -8.41
C GLY A 391 24.57 -4.39 -6.96
N ARG A 392 23.30 -4.52 -6.72
CA ARG A 392 22.71 -5.02 -5.45
C ARG A 392 21.73 -6.12 -5.82
N PRO A 393 22.14 -7.40 -5.82
CA PRO A 393 21.25 -8.50 -6.17
C PRO A 393 19.96 -8.46 -5.35
N ALA A 394 18.85 -8.79 -6.01
CA ALA A 394 17.58 -9.04 -5.34
C ALA A 394 17.66 -10.40 -4.61
N LEU A 395 16.76 -10.61 -3.64
CA LEU A 395 16.55 -11.96 -3.11
C LEU A 395 16.15 -12.88 -4.26
N PRO A 396 16.75 -14.09 -4.35
CA PRO A 396 16.43 -15.01 -5.42
C PRO A 396 14.99 -15.51 -5.26
N ALA A 397 14.23 -15.49 -6.36
CA ALA A 397 12.91 -16.12 -6.42
C ALA A 397 13.04 -17.63 -6.64
N SER A 398 12.04 -18.37 -6.14
CA SER A 398 11.90 -19.83 -6.30
C SER A 398 10.64 -20.18 -7.08
N ASP A 399 10.35 -21.48 -7.24
CA ASP A 399 9.09 -21.94 -7.83
C ASP A 399 7.95 -22.13 -6.80
N ASP A 400 8.20 -21.80 -5.53
CA ASP A 400 7.26 -21.94 -4.42
C ASP A 400 7.13 -20.62 -3.64
N LEU A 401 5.93 -20.07 -3.58
CA LEU A 401 5.65 -18.80 -2.88
C LEU A 401 5.92 -18.86 -1.37
N ARG A 402 5.79 -20.04 -0.75
CA ARG A 402 6.16 -20.18 0.66
C ARG A 402 7.64 -19.89 0.88
N GLU A 403 8.51 -20.43 0.01
CA GLU A 403 9.96 -20.21 0.12
C GLU A 403 10.32 -18.75 -0.15
N ASP A 404 9.66 -18.12 -1.13
CA ASP A 404 9.85 -16.72 -1.42
C ASP A 404 9.39 -15.83 -0.27
N LEU A 405 8.21 -16.11 0.28
CA LEU A 405 7.69 -15.41 1.46
C LEU A 405 8.64 -15.55 2.66
N ARG A 406 9.14 -16.77 2.94
CA ARG A 406 10.08 -17.00 4.05
C ARG A 406 11.35 -16.17 3.88
N ARG A 407 11.94 -16.13 2.69
CA ARG A 407 13.12 -15.28 2.41
C ARG A 407 12.84 -13.79 2.66
N CYS A 408 11.66 -13.30 2.27
CA CYS A 408 11.27 -11.93 2.54
C CYS A 408 11.08 -11.69 4.04
N VAL A 409 10.40 -12.58 4.75
CA VAL A 409 10.21 -12.51 6.21
C VAL A 409 11.57 -12.57 6.92
N ASP A 410 12.48 -13.49 6.52
CA ASP A 410 13.82 -13.59 7.10
C ASP A 410 14.62 -12.29 6.90
N ALA A 411 14.54 -11.65 5.73
CA ALA A 411 15.20 -10.38 5.47
C ALA A 411 14.65 -9.24 6.36
N VAL A 412 13.34 -9.21 6.57
CA VAL A 412 12.67 -8.21 7.42
C VAL A 412 13.00 -8.45 8.89
N THR A 413 13.01 -9.72 9.34
CA THR A 413 13.31 -10.09 10.72
C THR A 413 14.79 -9.92 11.05
N ALA A 414 15.69 -10.20 10.11
CA ALA A 414 17.11 -9.92 10.25
C ALA A 414 17.41 -8.42 10.44
N ALA A 415 16.56 -7.54 9.92
CA ALA A 415 16.63 -6.11 10.15
C ALA A 415 15.99 -5.66 11.48
N GLY A 416 15.49 -6.59 12.29
CA GLY A 416 14.95 -6.34 13.64
C GLY A 416 13.43 -6.13 13.69
N PHE A 417 12.72 -6.30 12.57
CA PHE A 417 11.26 -6.13 12.53
C PHE A 417 10.52 -7.46 12.71
N ASP A 418 9.24 -7.39 13.02
CA ASP A 418 8.33 -8.53 13.00
C ASP A 418 7.34 -8.39 11.84
N VAL A 419 6.90 -9.51 11.29
CA VAL A 419 5.83 -9.56 10.31
C VAL A 419 4.61 -10.18 10.98
N VAL A 420 3.61 -9.35 11.23
CA VAL A 420 2.36 -9.75 11.88
C VAL A 420 1.26 -9.86 10.83
N VAL A 421 0.56 -10.98 10.84
CA VAL A 421 -0.51 -11.27 9.87
C VAL A 421 -1.83 -11.45 10.59
N VAL A 422 -2.86 -10.76 10.13
CA VAL A 422 -4.25 -10.95 10.58
C VAL A 422 -5.06 -11.52 9.42
N ASP A 423 -5.60 -12.72 9.59
CA ASP A 423 -6.50 -13.33 8.61
C ASP A 423 -7.85 -12.60 8.61
N GLN A 424 -8.20 -11.97 7.50
CA GLN A 424 -9.46 -11.25 7.27
C GLN A 424 -10.43 -12.02 6.36
N THR A 425 -10.08 -13.24 5.98
CA THR A 425 -10.83 -14.03 5.00
C THR A 425 -12.29 -14.23 5.46
N MET A 426 -13.21 -13.85 4.61
CA MET A 426 -14.64 -14.07 4.81
C MET A 426 -15.07 -15.45 4.28
N PRO A 427 -16.21 -16.00 4.78
CA PRO A 427 -16.74 -17.27 4.28
C PRO A 427 -16.97 -17.29 2.75
N GLU A 428 -17.43 -16.17 2.18
CA GLU A 428 -17.66 -16.03 0.74
C GLU A 428 -16.36 -16.12 -0.06
N GLN A 429 -15.29 -15.53 0.46
CA GLN A 429 -13.97 -15.60 -0.16
C GLN A 429 -13.40 -17.02 -0.10
N ARG A 430 -13.56 -17.71 1.04
CA ARG A 430 -13.17 -19.13 1.16
C ARG A 430 -13.90 -20.01 0.16
N ALA A 431 -15.20 -19.77 -0.06
CA ALA A 431 -15.97 -20.49 -1.06
C ALA A 431 -15.47 -20.28 -2.49
N LEU A 432 -14.83 -19.14 -2.77
CA LEU A 432 -14.17 -18.83 -4.05
C LEU A 432 -12.70 -19.32 -4.10
N GLY A 433 -12.21 -19.93 -3.01
CA GLY A 433 -10.80 -20.34 -2.86
C GLY A 433 -9.86 -19.13 -2.78
N LEU A 434 -10.31 -18.06 -2.12
CA LEU A 434 -9.53 -16.86 -1.84
C LEU A 434 -9.19 -16.77 -0.35
N THR A 435 -8.05 -16.19 -0.08
CA THR A 435 -7.61 -15.79 1.27
C THR A 435 -7.33 -14.30 1.26
N THR A 436 -7.76 -13.58 2.29
CA THR A 436 -7.47 -12.15 2.48
C THR A 436 -6.84 -11.94 3.84
N VAL A 437 -5.77 -11.15 3.88
CA VAL A 437 -5.02 -10.85 5.09
C VAL A 437 -4.79 -9.34 5.23
N SER A 438 -4.47 -8.91 6.44
CA SER A 438 -3.79 -7.65 6.72
C SER A 438 -2.41 -7.96 7.28
N VAL A 439 -1.37 -7.45 6.63
CA VAL A 439 0.03 -7.59 7.04
C VAL A 439 0.51 -6.30 7.68
N LEU A 440 1.04 -6.38 8.88
CA LEU A 440 1.68 -5.27 9.58
C LEU A 440 3.16 -5.61 9.83
N VAL A 441 3.99 -4.59 9.67
CA VAL A 441 5.39 -4.66 10.06
C VAL A 441 5.66 -3.50 11.02
N PRO A 442 5.43 -3.71 12.33
CA PRO A 442 5.58 -2.66 13.33
C PRO A 442 6.98 -2.04 13.27
N GLY A 443 7.05 -0.73 13.16
CA GLY A 443 8.30 0.02 13.02
C GLY A 443 8.62 0.50 11.62
N LEU A 444 8.00 -0.04 10.56
CA LEU A 444 8.07 0.55 9.23
C LEU A 444 7.20 1.82 9.14
N LEU A 445 7.53 2.70 8.21
CA LEU A 445 6.81 3.96 8.05
C LEU A 445 5.42 3.71 7.47
N PRO A 446 4.36 4.14 8.16
CA PRO A 446 3.01 4.05 7.64
C PRO A 446 2.76 5.15 6.62
N ILE A 447 2.04 4.83 5.53
CA ILE A 447 1.54 5.85 4.63
C ILE A 447 0.23 6.42 5.20
N ASP A 448 0.17 7.74 5.35
CA ASP A 448 -0.99 8.47 5.85
C ASP A 448 -1.45 9.52 4.85
N PHE A 449 -2.76 9.67 4.70
CA PHE A 449 -3.37 10.66 3.81
C PHE A 449 -3.97 11.82 4.60
N GLY A 450 -3.68 13.02 4.11
CA GLY A 450 -3.93 14.28 4.81
C GLY A 450 -2.69 14.75 5.57
N TRP A 451 -2.26 16.00 5.30
CA TRP A 451 -0.99 16.51 5.82
C TRP A 451 -0.89 16.48 7.35
N SER A 452 -1.95 16.86 8.04
CA SER A 452 -1.98 16.87 9.52
C SER A 452 -1.87 15.47 10.17
N ARG A 453 -1.95 14.40 9.37
CA ARG A 453 -1.97 13.00 9.85
C ARG A 453 -0.65 12.27 9.67
N GLN A 454 0.39 12.91 9.16
CA GLN A 454 1.66 12.27 8.75
C GLN A 454 2.47 11.74 9.93
N ARG A 455 2.17 10.50 10.38
CA ARG A 455 2.87 9.83 11.48
C ARG A 455 4.33 9.55 11.16
N ALA A 456 4.62 9.21 9.90
CA ALA A 456 5.97 8.89 9.42
C ALA A 456 7.02 9.96 9.77
N LEU A 457 6.62 11.25 9.74
CA LEU A 457 7.51 12.38 10.04
C LEU A 457 8.06 12.37 11.49
N HIS A 458 7.35 11.69 12.41
CA HIS A 458 7.70 11.65 13.83
C HIS A 458 8.33 10.32 14.26
N MET A 459 8.45 9.35 13.33
CA MET A 459 9.00 8.03 13.66
C MET A 459 10.54 8.04 13.63
N PRO A 460 11.20 7.40 14.62
CA PRO A 460 12.67 7.29 14.66
C PRO A 460 13.26 6.67 13.39
N ARG A 461 12.52 5.75 12.75
CA ARG A 461 12.93 5.08 11.52
C ARG A 461 13.27 6.05 10.38
N LEU A 462 12.49 7.12 10.20
CA LEU A 462 12.76 8.13 9.16
C LEU A 462 14.16 8.73 9.33
N ARG A 463 14.60 8.92 10.56
CA ARG A 463 15.91 9.52 10.85
C ARG A 463 17.06 8.51 10.70
N THR A 464 16.83 7.25 11.08
CA THR A 464 17.91 6.26 11.22
C THR A 464 18.11 5.35 10.01
N ALA A 465 17.07 5.11 9.21
CA ALA A 465 17.07 4.07 8.17
C ALA A 465 18.10 4.32 7.06
N LEU A 466 18.28 5.57 6.63
CA LEU A 466 19.24 5.88 5.57
C LEU A 466 20.69 5.66 6.02
N ARG A 467 21.01 5.95 7.29
CA ARG A 467 22.33 5.64 7.86
C ARG A 467 22.50 4.12 8.01
N ALA A 468 21.51 3.42 8.54
CA ALA A 468 21.56 1.97 8.68
C ALA A 468 21.72 1.24 7.33
N ALA A 469 21.18 1.81 6.25
CA ALA A 469 21.35 1.30 4.88
C ALA A 469 22.64 1.77 4.19
N GLY A 470 23.52 2.49 4.89
CA GLY A 470 24.76 3.02 4.31
C GLY A 470 24.56 4.11 3.25
N ARG A 471 23.39 4.76 3.23
CA ARG A 471 23.05 5.83 2.29
C ARG A 471 23.43 7.22 2.82
N ARG A 472 23.65 7.35 4.12
CA ARG A 472 24.14 8.53 4.82
C ARG A 472 25.21 8.13 5.85
N ALA A 473 26.12 9.04 6.17
CA ALA A 473 27.10 8.82 7.25
C ALA A 473 26.42 8.90 8.63
N ASP A 474 25.51 9.85 8.80
CA ASP A 474 24.82 10.17 10.06
C ASP A 474 23.31 10.04 9.92
N ASP A 475 22.63 10.03 11.06
CA ASP A 475 21.17 10.08 11.12
C ASP A 475 20.66 11.36 10.46
N LEU A 476 19.50 11.29 9.82
CA LEU A 476 18.85 12.46 9.20
C LEU A 476 18.43 13.45 10.29
N PRO A 477 18.99 14.68 10.31
CA PRO A 477 18.54 15.71 11.24
C PRO A 477 17.09 16.10 11.00
N GLU A 478 16.37 16.47 12.06
CA GLU A 478 14.98 16.88 11.93
C GLU A 478 14.79 18.07 10.96
N ALA A 479 15.72 19.01 10.97
CA ALA A 479 15.69 20.17 10.07
C ALA A 479 15.90 19.84 8.58
N GLU A 480 16.41 18.64 8.27
CA GLU A 480 16.60 18.17 6.90
C GLU A 480 15.46 17.25 6.42
N ILE A 481 14.52 16.89 7.31
CA ILE A 481 13.33 16.15 6.90
C ILE A 481 12.53 17.01 5.94
N LYS A 482 12.22 16.46 4.79
CA LYS A 482 11.40 17.12 3.79
C LYS A 482 9.94 17.18 4.24
N ALA A 483 9.55 18.31 4.84
CA ALA A 483 8.18 18.53 5.31
C ALA A 483 7.24 18.97 4.17
N VAL A 484 7.02 18.07 3.20
CA VAL A 484 6.15 18.28 2.03
C VAL A 484 5.29 17.04 1.82
N PRO A 485 3.96 17.17 1.60
CA PRO A 485 3.10 16.02 1.36
C PRO A 485 3.66 15.07 0.31
N HIS A 486 3.60 13.77 0.55
CA HIS A 486 4.05 12.79 -0.44
C HIS A 486 3.08 12.75 -1.65
N PRO A 487 3.57 12.50 -2.88
CA PRO A 487 2.74 12.45 -4.09
C PRO A 487 2.05 11.10 -4.32
N PHE A 488 2.21 10.14 -3.43
CA PHE A 488 1.77 8.77 -3.62
C PHE A 488 0.24 8.67 -3.58
N PRO A 489 -0.42 7.92 -4.52
CA PRO A 489 -1.85 7.72 -4.59
C PRO A 489 -2.42 6.77 -3.53
#